data_68573b1a994d3ee4a21935f60f42c00c
#
_entry.id   68573b1a994d3ee4a21935f60f42c00c
#
_cell.length_a   1.000
_cell.length_b   1.000
_cell.length_c   1.000
_cell.angle_alpha   90.00
_cell.angle_beta   90.00
_cell.angle_gamma   90.00
#
_symmetry.space_group_name_H-M   'P 1'
#
loop_
_entity.id
_entity.type
_entity.pdbx_description
1 polymer ?
#
loop_
_entity_poly.entity_id
_entity_poly.type
_entity_poly.pdbx_seq_one_letter_code
_entity_poly.pdbx_strand_id
1 'polypeptide(L)'
;MRLVALALAASAVIISGCQNKSDVRGYWSSRTINLENIAAAEDEFADFALLASKAPEKDAFAAVDMLLKKAGKDEVAYLVYSEWIIRGFSSISSPCRNCPIFVHAADRILSQGILSDFEADEYRRRREFCLHNQIGDRAEIPLLSDEIVQFPGRTLFLVLDQDCPSCRESMLKFDSDKWAGTSLVALCCGHGPLPDTPGWKCYRFIHEQEIIDTRQTPFFFVISPDGTIEKSYTPVYDEYVL
;
A
#
# COMPACT_ATOMS: atom_id res chain seq x y z
N MET A 1 -54.21 -10.69 53.43
CA MET A 1 -52.85 -10.54 52.90
C MET A 1 -52.90 -10.66 51.38
N ARG A 2 -52.84 -9.52 50.66
CA ARG A 2 -52.84 -9.49 49.19
C ARG A 2 -51.39 -9.21 48.77
N LEU A 3 -50.75 -10.15 48.07
CA LEU A 3 -49.46 -10.00 47.42
C LEU A 3 -49.70 -9.25 46.09
N VAL A 4 -49.08 -8.07 45.98
CA VAL A 4 -49.02 -7.28 44.75
C VAL A 4 -47.73 -7.69 44.05
N ALA A 5 -47.85 -8.37 42.91
CA ALA A 5 -46.74 -8.66 42.02
C ALA A 5 -46.41 -7.44 41.17
N LEU A 6 -45.25 -6.83 41.39
CA LEU A 6 -44.67 -5.79 40.48
C LEU A 6 -44.06 -6.47 39.28
N ALA A 7 -44.66 -6.26 38.10
CA ALA A 7 -44.08 -6.63 36.84
C ALA A 7 -43.08 -5.51 36.40
N LEU A 8 -41.78 -5.79 36.46
CA LEU A 8 -40.75 -4.95 35.86
C LEU A 8 -40.74 -5.19 34.35
N ALA A 9 -41.29 -4.22 33.58
CA ALA A 9 -41.13 -4.17 32.15
C ALA A 9 -39.70 -3.66 31.82
N ALA A 10 -38.81 -4.55 31.41
CA ALA A 10 -37.49 -4.19 30.86
C ALA A 10 -37.71 -3.69 29.45
N SER A 11 -37.71 -2.37 29.27
CA SER A 11 -37.65 -1.73 27.94
C SER A 11 -36.24 -1.92 27.39
N ALA A 12 -36.07 -2.90 26.49
CA ALA A 12 -34.86 -3.02 25.68
C ALA A 12 -34.86 -1.86 24.67
N VAL A 13 -34.07 -0.85 24.98
CA VAL A 13 -33.72 0.20 24.02
C VAL A 13 -32.76 -0.45 23.00
N ILE A 14 -33.32 -0.88 21.87
CA ILE A 14 -32.52 -1.23 20.69
C ILE A 14 -31.94 0.08 20.17
N ILE A 15 -30.72 0.37 20.59
CA ILE A 15 -29.88 1.39 19.94
C ILE A 15 -29.54 0.78 18.57
N SER A 16 -30.38 1.00 17.58
CA SER A 16 -30.03 0.84 16.17
C SER A 16 -28.97 1.89 15.88
N GLY A 17 -27.71 1.54 16.16
CA GLY A 17 -26.57 2.26 15.62
C GLY A 17 -26.65 2.11 14.11
N CYS A 18 -27.28 3.06 13.43
CA CYS A 18 -26.97 3.35 12.04
C CYS A 18 -25.49 3.71 12.02
N GLN A 19 -24.62 2.71 11.85
CA GLN A 19 -23.35 2.95 11.24
C GLN A 19 -23.71 3.51 9.86
N ASN A 20 -23.69 4.84 9.74
CA ASN A 20 -23.53 5.50 8.46
C ASN A 20 -22.21 4.92 7.91
N LYS A 21 -22.30 3.88 7.07
CA LYS A 21 -21.24 3.57 6.14
C LYS A 21 -21.11 4.86 5.35
N SER A 22 -20.09 5.66 5.73
CA SER A 22 -19.79 6.90 5.03
C SER A 22 -19.61 6.50 3.57
N ASP A 23 -20.58 6.90 2.73
CA ASP A 23 -20.61 6.55 1.32
C ASP A 23 -19.42 7.27 0.67
N VAL A 24 -18.34 6.52 0.45
CA VAL A 24 -17.12 7.05 -0.17
C VAL A 24 -17.44 7.69 -1.51
N ARG A 25 -18.40 7.14 -2.26
CA ARG A 25 -18.81 7.63 -3.56
C ARG A 25 -19.36 9.06 -3.51
N GLY A 26 -20.06 9.42 -2.42
CA GLY A 26 -20.58 10.76 -2.17
C GLY A 26 -19.62 11.69 -1.43
N TYR A 27 -18.45 11.21 -1.01
CA TYR A 27 -17.55 11.95 -0.12
C TYR A 27 -17.27 13.37 -0.60
N TRP A 28 -16.88 13.52 -1.86
CA TRP A 28 -16.54 14.81 -2.46
C TRP A 28 -17.75 15.58 -3.02
N SER A 29 -18.96 15.02 -3.04
CA SER A 29 -20.13 15.68 -3.66
C SER A 29 -20.50 16.98 -2.96
N SER A 30 -20.50 17.02 -1.62
CA SER A 30 -20.83 18.19 -0.79
C SER A 30 -19.62 18.99 -0.31
N ARG A 31 -18.40 18.53 -0.57
CA ARG A 31 -17.16 19.18 -0.15
C ARG A 31 -16.60 20.06 -1.26
N THR A 32 -15.93 21.14 -0.89
CA THR A 32 -15.23 22.03 -1.84
C THR A 32 -13.74 21.81 -1.71
N ILE A 33 -13.03 21.84 -2.85
CA ILE A 33 -11.58 21.89 -2.85
C ILE A 33 -11.16 23.28 -2.39
N ASN A 34 -10.42 23.34 -1.28
CA ASN A 34 -9.89 24.61 -0.74
C ASN A 34 -8.48 24.38 -0.18
N LEU A 35 -7.50 25.12 -0.68
CA LEU A 35 -6.10 25.07 -0.28
C LEU A 35 -5.67 26.25 0.59
N GLU A 36 -6.59 27.14 1.01
CA GLU A 36 -6.27 28.26 1.93
C GLU A 36 -5.69 27.73 3.26
N ASN A 37 -6.14 26.54 3.68
CA ASN A 37 -5.56 25.81 4.80
C ASN A 37 -5.12 24.41 4.31
N ILE A 38 -3.87 24.33 3.86
CA ILE A 38 -3.29 23.09 3.30
C ILE A 38 -3.34 21.93 4.31
N ALA A 39 -3.05 22.17 5.58
CA ALA A 39 -3.07 21.13 6.60
C ALA A 39 -4.47 20.52 6.77
N ALA A 40 -5.51 21.36 6.84
CA ALA A 40 -6.89 20.86 6.94
C ALA A 40 -7.33 20.11 5.67
N ALA A 41 -6.88 20.55 4.50
CA ALA A 41 -7.17 19.88 3.24
C ALA A 41 -6.44 18.52 3.15
N GLU A 42 -5.21 18.43 3.67
CA GLU A 42 -4.45 17.17 3.74
C GLU A 42 -5.10 16.18 4.71
N ASP A 43 -5.55 16.64 5.88
CA ASP A 43 -6.30 15.81 6.84
C ASP A 43 -7.60 15.29 6.21
N GLU A 44 -8.35 16.15 5.51
CA GLU A 44 -9.58 15.74 4.79
C GLU A 44 -9.28 14.71 3.69
N PHE A 45 -8.16 14.88 2.97
CA PHE A 45 -7.73 13.88 1.99
C PHE A 45 -7.31 12.56 2.67
N ALA A 46 -6.64 12.60 3.82
CA ALA A 46 -6.25 11.40 4.57
C ALA A 46 -7.48 10.60 5.02
N ASP A 47 -8.52 11.28 5.52
CA ASP A 47 -9.80 10.67 5.87
C ASP A 47 -10.46 10.02 4.63
N PHE A 48 -10.47 10.72 3.51
CA PHE A 48 -10.95 10.20 2.24
C PHE A 48 -10.18 8.95 1.81
N ALA A 49 -8.85 9.00 1.84
CA ALA A 49 -7.99 7.89 1.42
C ALA A 49 -8.23 6.63 2.28
N LEU A 50 -8.41 6.81 3.59
CA LEU A 50 -8.72 5.72 4.52
C LEU A 50 -10.08 5.07 4.22
N LEU A 51 -11.08 5.86 3.85
CA LEU A 51 -12.40 5.36 3.45
C LEU A 51 -12.33 4.67 2.08
N ALA A 52 -11.66 5.29 1.11
CA ALA A 52 -11.55 4.77 -0.25
C ALA A 52 -10.79 3.44 -0.28
N SER A 53 -9.71 3.30 0.49
CA SER A 53 -8.90 2.07 0.53
C SER A 53 -9.67 0.83 1.02
N LYS A 54 -10.78 1.02 1.74
CA LYS A 54 -11.63 -0.05 2.30
C LYS A 54 -12.96 -0.23 1.57
N ALA A 55 -13.26 0.65 0.61
CA ALA A 55 -14.50 0.61 -0.14
C ALA A 55 -14.44 -0.37 -1.33
N PRO A 56 -15.58 -0.79 -1.87
CA PRO A 56 -15.60 -1.46 -3.16
C PRO A 56 -14.93 -0.60 -4.25
N GLU A 57 -14.09 -1.21 -5.08
CA GLU A 57 -13.30 -0.51 -6.11
C GLU A 57 -14.14 0.46 -6.95
N LYS A 58 -15.31 0.02 -7.41
CA LYS A 58 -16.22 0.85 -8.22
C LYS A 58 -16.60 2.16 -7.52
N ASP A 59 -16.80 2.12 -6.21
CA ASP A 59 -17.21 3.30 -5.44
C ASP A 59 -16.00 4.20 -5.15
N ALA A 60 -14.84 3.60 -4.86
CA ALA A 60 -13.58 4.31 -4.71
C ALA A 60 -13.17 5.03 -6.00
N PHE A 61 -13.26 4.36 -7.16
CA PHE A 61 -12.96 4.95 -8.47
C PHE A 61 -13.88 6.14 -8.77
N ALA A 62 -15.18 6.00 -8.52
CA ALA A 62 -16.12 7.11 -8.73
C ALA A 62 -15.81 8.32 -7.83
N ALA A 63 -15.36 8.07 -6.59
CA ALA A 63 -14.97 9.12 -5.67
C ALA A 63 -13.67 9.82 -6.07
N VAL A 64 -12.67 9.08 -6.56
CA VAL A 64 -11.44 9.62 -7.14
C VAL A 64 -11.74 10.46 -8.38
N ASP A 65 -12.59 9.98 -9.29
CA ASP A 65 -13.02 10.74 -10.46
C ASP A 65 -13.69 12.07 -10.05
N MET A 66 -14.51 12.06 -9.00
CA MET A 66 -15.15 13.27 -8.48
C MET A 66 -14.12 14.23 -7.88
N LEU A 67 -13.14 13.73 -7.10
CA LEU A 67 -12.05 14.52 -6.55
C LEU A 67 -11.27 15.22 -7.69
N LEU A 68 -10.76 14.44 -8.65
CA LEU A 68 -9.97 14.96 -9.75
C LEU A 68 -10.75 15.96 -10.62
N LYS A 69 -12.04 15.71 -10.87
CA LYS A 69 -12.92 16.67 -11.56
C LYS A 69 -13.06 18.00 -10.80
N LYS A 70 -13.13 17.96 -9.47
CA LYS A 70 -13.24 19.19 -8.66
C LYS A 70 -11.91 19.91 -8.57
N ALA A 71 -10.83 19.18 -8.31
CA ALA A 71 -9.48 19.75 -8.26
C ALA A 71 -9.05 20.35 -9.61
N GLY A 72 -9.45 19.72 -10.71
CA GLY A 72 -9.13 20.19 -12.07
C GLY A 72 -9.74 21.53 -12.49
N LYS A 73 -10.47 22.22 -11.60
CA LYS A 73 -10.90 23.61 -11.81
C LYS A 73 -9.80 24.63 -11.48
N ASP A 74 -8.79 24.21 -10.76
CA ASP A 74 -7.63 24.98 -10.36
C ASP A 74 -6.37 24.10 -10.53
N GLU A 75 -5.40 24.58 -11.29
CA GLU A 75 -4.20 23.82 -11.62
C GLU A 75 -3.37 23.47 -10.38
N VAL A 76 -3.24 24.42 -9.45
CA VAL A 76 -2.48 24.19 -8.20
C VAL A 76 -3.17 23.13 -7.34
N ALA A 77 -4.49 23.22 -7.20
CA ALA A 77 -5.25 22.21 -6.47
C ALA A 77 -5.12 20.83 -7.15
N TYR A 78 -5.16 20.76 -8.47
CA TYR A 78 -4.99 19.51 -9.21
C TYR A 78 -3.64 18.86 -8.91
N LEU A 79 -2.55 19.62 -8.98
CA LEU A 79 -1.20 19.11 -8.71
C LEU A 79 -1.04 18.65 -7.26
N VAL A 80 -1.56 19.43 -6.30
CA VAL A 80 -1.48 19.08 -4.86
C VAL A 80 -2.25 17.79 -4.56
N TYR A 81 -3.49 17.65 -5.02
CA TYR A 81 -4.27 16.44 -4.80
C TYR A 81 -3.71 15.24 -5.57
N SER A 82 -3.13 15.45 -6.74
CA SER A 82 -2.42 14.41 -7.48
C SER A 82 -1.23 13.88 -6.68
N GLU A 83 -0.42 14.76 -6.06
CA GLU A 83 0.67 14.35 -5.19
C GLU A 83 0.18 13.59 -3.95
N TRP A 84 -0.91 14.00 -3.33
CA TRP A 84 -1.50 13.27 -2.22
C TRP A 84 -2.02 11.89 -2.63
N ILE A 85 -2.55 11.74 -3.86
CA ILE A 85 -2.95 10.45 -4.43
C ILE A 85 -1.74 9.51 -4.54
N ILE A 86 -0.58 10.00 -5.03
CA ILE A 86 0.66 9.22 -5.06
C ILE A 86 1.01 8.75 -3.65
N ARG A 87 1.13 9.68 -2.70
CA ARG A 87 1.53 9.36 -1.32
C ARG A 87 0.53 8.44 -0.62
N GLY A 88 -0.75 8.66 -0.82
CA GLY A 88 -1.81 7.90 -0.17
C GLY A 88 -1.97 6.48 -0.71
N PHE A 89 -2.01 6.30 -2.01
CA PHE A 89 -2.41 5.01 -2.59
C PHE A 89 -1.27 4.18 -3.20
N SER A 90 -0.10 4.78 -3.50
CA SER A 90 1.03 4.02 -4.06
C SER A 90 2.18 3.80 -3.09
N SER A 91 2.37 4.65 -2.07
CA SER A 91 3.50 4.52 -1.14
C SER A 91 3.39 3.24 -0.31
N ILE A 92 4.52 2.53 -0.18
CA ILE A 92 4.62 1.30 0.63
C ILE A 92 4.36 1.60 2.11
N SER A 93 4.76 2.76 2.60
CA SER A 93 4.55 3.18 3.99
C SER A 93 3.14 3.71 4.29
N SER A 94 2.28 3.86 3.27
CA SER A 94 0.93 4.37 3.47
C SER A 94 -0.02 3.28 3.99
N PRO A 95 -0.76 3.52 5.09
CA PRO A 95 -1.79 2.61 5.56
C PRO A 95 -3.00 2.52 4.61
N CYS A 96 -3.08 3.47 3.65
CA CYS A 96 -4.14 3.52 2.64
C CYS A 96 -3.69 2.96 1.29
N ARG A 97 -2.47 2.36 1.20
CA ARG A 97 -1.96 1.82 -0.04
C ARG A 97 -2.98 0.89 -0.72
N ASN A 98 -3.31 1.21 -1.97
CA ASN A 98 -4.28 0.46 -2.75
C ASN A 98 -3.95 0.63 -4.23
N CYS A 99 -3.28 -0.36 -4.81
CA CYS A 99 -2.79 -0.32 -6.18
C CYS A 99 -3.90 -0.17 -7.23
N PRO A 100 -5.02 -0.88 -7.18
CA PRO A 100 -6.15 -0.65 -8.09
C PRO A 100 -6.62 0.81 -8.11
N ILE A 101 -6.78 1.45 -6.94
CA ILE A 101 -7.19 2.85 -6.85
C ILE A 101 -6.12 3.77 -7.45
N PHE A 102 -4.84 3.50 -7.14
CA PHE A 102 -3.74 4.31 -7.70
C PHE A 102 -3.66 4.20 -9.21
N VAL A 103 -3.73 2.99 -9.77
CA VAL A 103 -3.70 2.76 -11.23
C VAL A 103 -4.84 3.53 -11.92
N HIS A 104 -6.06 3.43 -11.39
CA HIS A 104 -7.20 4.19 -11.92
C HIS A 104 -6.96 5.70 -11.89
N ALA A 105 -6.47 6.23 -10.76
CA ALA A 105 -6.16 7.66 -10.62
C ALA A 105 -5.04 8.10 -11.55
N ALA A 106 -3.96 7.31 -11.66
CA ALA A 106 -2.81 7.60 -12.52
C ALA A 106 -3.21 7.68 -14.00
N ASP A 107 -4.06 6.76 -14.48
CA ASP A 107 -4.58 6.80 -15.85
C ASP A 107 -5.37 8.10 -16.10
N ARG A 108 -6.17 8.56 -15.14
CA ARG A 108 -6.91 9.83 -15.22
C ARG A 108 -5.98 11.03 -15.23
N ILE A 109 -5.01 11.07 -14.32
CA ILE A 109 -4.07 12.18 -14.16
C ILE A 109 -3.19 12.31 -15.40
N LEU A 110 -2.63 11.22 -15.90
CA LEU A 110 -1.79 11.19 -17.09
C LEU A 110 -2.57 11.63 -18.35
N SER A 111 -3.85 11.29 -18.45
CA SER A 111 -4.69 11.66 -19.59
C SER A 111 -4.98 13.16 -19.69
N GLN A 112 -4.81 13.93 -18.63
CA GLN A 112 -5.05 15.38 -18.63
C GLN A 112 -3.91 16.17 -19.28
N GLY A 113 -2.68 15.63 -19.30
CA GLY A 113 -1.52 16.32 -19.91
C GLY A 113 -1.08 17.59 -19.15
N ILE A 114 -1.43 17.73 -17.87
CA ILE A 114 -1.07 18.89 -17.04
C ILE A 114 0.33 18.71 -16.43
N LEU A 115 0.72 17.46 -16.17
CA LEU A 115 2.01 17.15 -15.56
C LEU A 115 3.17 17.45 -16.51
N SER A 116 4.30 17.89 -15.95
CA SER A 116 5.58 17.88 -16.67
C SER A 116 6.00 16.45 -17.04
N ASP A 117 6.89 16.32 -18.02
CA ASP A 117 7.38 14.98 -18.43
C ASP A 117 7.99 14.21 -17.26
N PHE A 118 8.73 14.89 -16.38
CA PHE A 118 9.34 14.29 -15.19
C PHE A 118 8.29 13.75 -14.21
N GLU A 119 7.25 14.53 -13.92
CA GLU A 119 6.16 14.09 -13.05
C GLU A 119 5.37 12.95 -13.68
N ALA A 120 5.07 13.05 -14.98
CA ALA A 120 4.36 12.00 -15.69
C ALA A 120 5.14 10.67 -15.68
N ASP A 121 6.46 10.71 -15.80
CA ASP A 121 7.31 9.52 -15.71
C ASP A 121 7.26 8.87 -14.32
N GLU A 122 7.19 9.67 -13.25
CA GLU A 122 7.00 9.15 -11.89
C GLU A 122 5.65 8.42 -11.76
N TYR A 123 4.55 8.97 -12.31
CA TYR A 123 3.25 8.29 -12.34
C TYR A 123 3.29 7.00 -13.14
N ARG A 124 3.93 6.98 -14.31
CA ARG A 124 4.07 5.79 -15.16
C ARG A 124 4.82 4.68 -14.42
N ARG A 125 5.98 5.00 -13.81
CA ARG A 125 6.75 4.03 -13.04
C ARG A 125 5.97 3.44 -11.87
N ARG A 126 5.35 4.27 -11.04
CA ARG A 126 4.55 3.79 -9.89
C ARG A 126 3.35 2.96 -10.33
N ARG A 127 2.75 3.31 -11.47
CA ARG A 127 1.69 2.55 -12.08
C ARG A 127 2.17 1.13 -12.45
N GLU A 128 3.34 1.03 -13.08
CA GLU A 128 3.93 -0.27 -13.42
C GLU A 128 4.19 -1.11 -12.15
N PHE A 129 4.78 -0.55 -11.10
CA PHE A 129 4.93 -1.29 -9.84
C PHE A 129 3.60 -1.74 -9.22
N CYS A 130 2.54 -0.99 -9.43
CA CYS A 130 1.21 -1.35 -8.98
C CYS A 130 0.52 -2.41 -9.85
N LEU A 131 1.01 -2.69 -11.04
CA LEU A 131 0.51 -3.74 -11.93
C LEU A 131 1.22 -5.08 -11.74
N HIS A 132 2.37 -5.09 -11.06
CA HIS A 132 3.17 -6.29 -10.86
C HIS A 132 3.23 -6.70 -9.37
N ASN A 133 3.39 -7.99 -9.15
CA ASN A 133 3.63 -8.57 -7.83
C ASN A 133 2.57 -8.19 -6.77
N GLN A 134 1.29 -8.16 -7.15
CA GLN A 134 0.19 -7.96 -6.22
C GLN A 134 -0.21 -9.27 -5.52
N ILE A 135 -0.95 -9.17 -4.42
CA ILE A 135 -1.46 -10.35 -3.70
C ILE A 135 -2.34 -11.18 -4.65
N GLY A 136 -2.04 -12.47 -4.76
CA GLY A 136 -2.70 -13.41 -5.66
C GLY A 136 -2.01 -13.58 -7.01
N ASP A 137 -1.08 -12.70 -7.39
CA ASP A 137 -0.30 -12.86 -8.62
C ASP A 137 0.74 -13.98 -8.48
N ARG A 138 1.21 -14.49 -9.61
CA ARG A 138 2.43 -15.27 -9.66
C ARG A 138 3.62 -14.31 -9.52
N ALA A 139 4.53 -14.61 -8.62
CA ALA A 139 5.67 -13.72 -8.33
C ALA A 139 6.60 -13.57 -9.53
N GLU A 140 6.91 -12.31 -9.85
CA GLU A 140 7.91 -11.91 -10.84
C GLU A 140 9.07 -11.25 -10.09
N ILE A 141 10.13 -12.03 -9.81
CA ILE A 141 11.30 -11.54 -9.06
C ILE A 141 12.54 -11.67 -9.93
N PRO A 142 13.09 -10.56 -10.45
CA PRO A 142 14.31 -10.57 -11.22
C PRO A 142 15.54 -10.78 -10.33
N LEU A 143 16.38 -11.73 -10.69
CA LEU A 143 17.66 -11.99 -10.07
C LEU A 143 18.79 -11.73 -11.06
N LEU A 144 19.97 -11.34 -10.55
CA LEU A 144 21.17 -11.09 -11.37
C LEU A 144 21.75 -12.33 -12.06
N SER A 145 21.42 -13.52 -11.58
CA SER A 145 21.84 -14.76 -12.20
C SER A 145 20.72 -15.37 -13.01
N ASP A 146 21.02 -15.94 -14.17
CA ASP A 146 20.12 -16.79 -14.95
C ASP A 146 19.72 -18.09 -14.19
N GLU A 147 20.18 -18.24 -12.96
CA GLU A 147 19.72 -19.27 -12.06
C GLU A 147 18.25 -19.01 -11.73
N ILE A 148 17.39 -19.82 -12.30
CA ILE A 148 15.99 -19.94 -11.84
C ILE A 148 16.08 -20.48 -10.42
N VAL A 149 16.05 -19.56 -9.45
CA VAL A 149 16.04 -19.93 -8.04
C VAL A 149 14.71 -20.58 -7.76
N GLN A 150 14.68 -21.89 -7.76
CA GLN A 150 13.53 -22.66 -7.30
C GLN A 150 13.51 -22.56 -5.77
N PHE A 151 12.50 -21.89 -5.26
CA PHE A 151 12.25 -21.85 -3.83
C PHE A 151 11.33 -23.04 -3.47
N PRO A 152 11.84 -24.06 -2.78
CA PRO A 152 11.11 -25.33 -2.59
C PRO A 152 9.98 -25.25 -1.57
N GLY A 153 9.65 -24.08 -1.06
CA GLY A 153 8.64 -23.89 -0.01
C GLY A 153 8.16 -22.45 0.08
N ARG A 154 7.39 -22.16 1.11
CA ARG A 154 6.99 -20.79 1.45
C ARG A 154 8.24 -19.94 1.67
N THR A 155 8.30 -18.79 1.04
CA THR A 155 9.50 -17.93 1.04
C THR A 155 9.14 -16.50 1.37
N LEU A 156 9.91 -15.90 2.28
CA LEU A 156 9.91 -14.48 2.54
C LEU A 156 11.06 -13.84 1.77
N PHE A 157 10.75 -12.85 0.94
CA PHE A 157 11.71 -12.03 0.23
C PHE A 157 11.76 -10.65 0.86
N LEU A 158 12.86 -10.33 1.52
CA LEU A 158 13.15 -9.00 2.02
C LEU A 158 13.92 -8.21 0.96
N VAL A 159 13.31 -7.15 0.43
CA VAL A 159 13.99 -6.20 -0.47
C VAL A 159 14.63 -5.12 0.37
N LEU A 160 15.93 -4.95 0.20
CA LEU A 160 16.71 -3.99 0.99
C LEU A 160 17.80 -3.34 0.16
N ASP A 161 18.15 -2.11 0.53
CA ASP A 161 19.36 -1.45 0.09
C ASP A 161 20.49 -1.80 1.07
N GLN A 162 21.49 -2.53 0.60
CA GLN A 162 22.60 -2.99 1.44
C GLN A 162 23.58 -1.87 1.84
N ASP A 163 23.54 -0.73 1.16
CA ASP A 163 24.33 0.45 1.52
C ASP A 163 23.65 1.26 2.64
N CYS A 164 22.39 0.96 2.96
CA CYS A 164 21.62 1.56 4.04
C CYS A 164 21.76 0.73 5.34
N PRO A 165 22.34 1.27 6.42
CA PRO A 165 22.52 0.53 7.68
C PRO A 165 21.20 0.04 8.30
N SER A 166 20.15 0.87 8.32
CA SER A 166 18.84 0.50 8.87
C SER A 166 18.17 -0.63 8.08
N CYS A 167 18.42 -0.70 6.77
CA CYS A 167 17.92 -1.82 5.95
C CYS A 167 18.56 -3.14 6.36
N ARG A 168 19.86 -3.16 6.62
CA ARG A 168 20.55 -4.37 7.09
C ARG A 168 20.08 -4.82 8.48
N GLU A 169 19.84 -3.87 9.38
CA GLU A 169 19.28 -4.15 10.70
C GLU A 169 17.87 -4.78 10.61
N SER A 170 17.13 -4.50 9.54
CA SER A 170 15.82 -5.08 9.34
C SER A 170 15.84 -6.61 9.24
N MET A 171 16.95 -7.21 8.77
CA MET A 171 17.11 -8.68 8.74
C MET A 171 17.09 -9.29 10.14
N LEU A 172 17.58 -8.57 11.15
CA LEU A 172 17.64 -9.02 12.54
C LEU A 172 16.29 -8.95 13.25
N LYS A 173 15.33 -8.23 12.68
CA LYS A 173 13.97 -8.10 13.25
C LYS A 173 13.08 -9.29 12.94
N PHE A 174 13.46 -10.16 12.00
CA PHE A 174 12.67 -11.33 11.64
C PHE A 174 12.94 -12.47 12.63
N ASP A 175 11.97 -12.72 13.51
CA ASP A 175 12.03 -13.82 14.47
C ASP A 175 11.97 -15.17 13.76
N SER A 176 13.01 -16.00 13.96
CA SER A 176 13.10 -17.33 13.36
C SER A 176 11.95 -18.26 13.74
N ASP A 177 11.36 -18.09 14.93
CA ASP A 177 10.28 -18.94 15.41
C ASP A 177 8.96 -18.65 14.71
N LYS A 178 8.65 -17.36 14.47
CA LYS A 178 7.47 -16.93 13.69
C LYS A 178 7.55 -17.34 12.23
N TRP A 179 8.76 -17.42 11.69
CA TRP A 179 9.03 -17.77 10.31
C TRP A 179 9.52 -19.22 10.14
N ALA A 180 9.32 -20.06 11.16
CA ALA A 180 9.68 -21.47 11.11
C ALA A 180 9.05 -22.14 9.87
N GLY A 181 9.87 -22.85 9.12
CA GLY A 181 9.45 -23.50 7.87
C GLY A 181 9.31 -22.56 6.66
N THR A 182 9.67 -21.29 6.80
CA THR A 182 9.72 -20.31 5.69
C THR A 182 11.18 -20.08 5.31
N SER A 183 11.51 -20.11 4.03
CA SER A 183 12.83 -19.73 3.53
C SER A 183 12.99 -18.22 3.60
N LEU A 184 14.09 -17.74 4.18
CA LEU A 184 14.39 -16.30 4.27
C LEU A 184 15.39 -15.92 3.17
N VAL A 185 15.00 -14.99 2.32
CA VAL A 185 15.78 -14.53 1.16
C VAL A 185 15.88 -13.01 1.19
N ALA A 186 17.09 -12.48 1.12
CA ALA A 186 17.34 -11.05 0.96
C ALA A 186 17.66 -10.71 -0.50
N LEU A 187 16.92 -9.75 -1.05
CA LEU A 187 17.15 -9.17 -2.37
C LEU A 187 17.80 -7.80 -2.19
N CYS A 188 19.10 -7.74 -2.50
CA CYS A 188 19.94 -6.58 -2.21
C CYS A 188 20.11 -5.71 -3.45
N CYS A 189 19.68 -4.45 -3.39
CA CYS A 189 19.69 -3.53 -4.53
C CYS A 189 20.85 -2.50 -4.55
N GLY A 190 21.68 -2.43 -3.50
CA GLY A 190 22.87 -1.56 -3.46
C GLY A 190 24.11 -2.18 -4.09
N HIS A 191 25.25 -1.48 -3.97
CA HIS A 191 26.54 -1.88 -4.55
C HIS A 191 27.49 -2.54 -3.55
N GLY A 192 27.24 -2.41 -2.25
CA GLY A 192 28.05 -2.98 -1.19
C GLY A 192 28.14 -4.53 -1.20
N PRO A 193 28.89 -5.14 -0.30
CA PRO A 193 28.94 -6.61 -0.18
C PRO A 193 27.59 -7.16 0.27
N LEU A 194 27.25 -8.35 -0.21
CA LEU A 194 26.03 -9.04 0.26
C LEU A 194 26.14 -9.30 1.78
N PRO A 195 25.07 -9.12 2.55
CA PRO A 195 25.05 -9.43 3.97
C PRO A 195 25.33 -10.92 4.22
N ASP A 196 26.15 -11.22 5.23
CA ASP A 196 26.34 -12.56 5.75
C ASP A 196 25.57 -12.67 7.08
N THR A 197 24.31 -13.02 6.99
CA THR A 197 23.41 -13.14 8.14
C THR A 197 22.90 -14.57 8.26
N PRO A 198 23.12 -15.25 9.40
CA PRO A 198 22.69 -16.63 9.58
C PRO A 198 21.21 -16.82 9.28
N GLY A 199 20.88 -17.88 8.57
CA GLY A 199 19.50 -18.21 8.20
C GLY A 199 18.98 -17.51 6.94
N TRP A 200 19.69 -16.52 6.41
CA TRP A 200 19.32 -15.80 5.19
C TRP A 200 20.12 -16.27 3.98
N LYS A 201 19.44 -16.34 2.82
CA LYS A 201 20.10 -16.42 1.51
C LYS A 201 20.06 -15.04 0.86
N CYS A 202 21.22 -14.50 0.50
CA CYS A 202 21.32 -13.15 -0.03
C CYS A 202 21.63 -13.18 -1.52
N TYR A 203 20.84 -12.47 -2.31
CA TYR A 203 21.01 -12.35 -3.76
C TYR A 203 21.06 -10.89 -4.16
N ARG A 204 21.81 -10.60 -5.22
CA ARG A 204 21.81 -9.27 -5.82
C ARG A 204 20.61 -9.13 -6.77
N PHE A 205 19.93 -8.01 -6.63
CA PHE A 205 18.77 -7.69 -7.43
C PHE A 205 19.16 -6.89 -8.68
N ILE A 206 18.53 -7.15 -9.82
CA ILE A 206 18.74 -6.39 -11.06
C ILE A 206 17.78 -5.20 -11.06
N HIS A 207 18.32 -3.98 -10.99
CA HIS A 207 17.54 -2.74 -10.97
C HIS A 207 16.79 -2.42 -12.27
N GLU A 208 17.23 -2.99 -13.39
CA GLU A 208 16.81 -2.58 -14.74
C GLU A 208 15.39 -3.01 -15.11
N GLN A 209 14.80 -3.91 -14.33
CA GLN A 209 13.41 -4.31 -14.53
C GLN A 209 12.53 -3.53 -13.56
N GLU A 210 11.75 -2.59 -14.06
CA GLU A 210 10.89 -1.68 -13.27
C GLU A 210 9.64 -2.39 -12.70
N ILE A 211 9.78 -3.62 -12.23
CA ILE A 211 8.69 -4.43 -11.66
C ILE A 211 8.67 -4.45 -10.12
N ILE A 212 9.71 -3.94 -9.47
CA ILE A 212 9.80 -3.81 -8.00
C ILE A 212 10.35 -2.43 -7.63
N ASP A 213 9.60 -1.65 -6.85
CA ASP A 213 10.02 -0.32 -6.40
C ASP A 213 11.06 -0.40 -5.29
N THR A 214 12.34 -0.32 -5.65
CA THR A 214 13.47 -0.37 -4.71
C THR A 214 13.72 0.94 -3.96
N ARG A 215 13.01 2.02 -4.28
CA ARG A 215 13.21 3.36 -3.66
C ARG A 215 12.60 3.47 -2.26
N GLN A 216 11.75 2.53 -1.87
CA GLN A 216 11.04 2.53 -0.60
C GLN A 216 11.47 1.34 0.30
N THR A 217 12.70 0.89 0.17
CA THR A 217 13.26 -0.18 1.02
C THR A 217 13.42 0.27 2.48
N PRO A 218 13.33 -0.65 3.45
CA PRO A 218 13.08 -2.09 3.32
C PRO A 218 11.58 -2.43 3.29
N PHE A 219 11.24 -3.45 2.54
CA PHE A 219 9.91 -4.08 2.53
C PHE A 219 10.03 -5.56 2.16
N PHE A 220 8.96 -6.34 2.36
CA PHE A 220 9.01 -7.75 2.07
C PHE A 220 7.78 -8.27 1.29
N PHE A 221 7.99 -9.38 0.60
CA PHE A 221 6.97 -10.23 0.02
C PHE A 221 6.94 -11.56 0.76
N VAL A 222 5.77 -12.22 0.75
CA VAL A 222 5.67 -13.62 1.12
C VAL A 222 5.07 -14.37 -0.06
N ILE A 223 5.74 -15.44 -0.47
CA ILE A 223 5.37 -16.26 -1.61
C ILE A 223 5.10 -17.68 -1.12
N SER A 224 3.97 -18.23 -1.51
CA SER A 224 3.56 -19.60 -1.24
C SER A 224 4.40 -20.60 -2.06
N PRO A 225 4.36 -21.90 -1.72
CA PRO A 225 5.12 -22.92 -2.45
C PRO A 225 4.77 -23.06 -3.92
N ASP A 226 3.57 -22.66 -4.34
CA ASP A 226 3.14 -22.67 -5.74
C ASP A 226 3.55 -21.41 -6.52
N GLY A 227 4.23 -20.46 -5.88
CA GLY A 227 4.70 -19.23 -6.48
C GLY A 227 3.72 -18.05 -6.41
N THR A 228 2.60 -18.20 -5.69
CA THR A 228 1.61 -17.13 -5.54
C THR A 228 1.99 -16.18 -4.40
N ILE A 229 1.80 -14.88 -4.59
CA ILE A 229 2.09 -13.85 -3.59
C ILE A 229 1.01 -13.82 -2.52
N GLU A 230 1.38 -14.11 -1.26
CA GLU A 230 0.52 -14.04 -0.08
C GLU A 230 0.55 -12.63 0.57
N LYS A 231 1.73 -11.99 0.55
CA LYS A 231 1.94 -10.62 1.02
C LYS A 231 2.79 -9.86 0.02
N SER A 232 2.42 -8.64 -0.26
CA SER A 232 3.07 -7.79 -1.25
C SER A 232 3.44 -6.44 -0.62
N TYR A 233 4.63 -5.93 -0.90
CA TYR A 233 5.10 -4.61 -0.49
C TYR A 233 4.81 -4.29 0.97
N THR A 234 5.05 -5.26 1.87
CA THR A 234 4.78 -5.09 3.30
C THR A 234 5.96 -4.37 3.95
N PRO A 235 5.78 -3.20 4.58
CA PRO A 235 6.87 -2.49 5.25
C PRO A 235 7.37 -3.29 6.46
N VAL A 236 8.66 -3.13 6.79
CA VAL A 236 9.27 -3.79 7.94
C VAL A 236 9.09 -2.90 9.16
N TYR A 237 7.97 -3.08 9.87
CA TYR A 237 7.71 -2.47 11.17
C TYR A 237 7.81 -3.51 12.28
N ASP A 238 8.11 -3.09 13.50
CA ASP A 238 8.30 -3.99 14.63
C ASP A 238 7.05 -4.85 14.91
N GLU A 239 5.87 -4.32 14.74
CA GLU A 239 4.58 -5.01 14.95
C GLU A 239 4.27 -6.15 13.96
N TYR A 240 4.94 -6.20 12.79
CA TYR A 240 4.76 -7.25 11.79
C TYR A 240 5.84 -8.33 11.84
N VAL A 241 6.89 -8.09 12.60
CA VAL A 241 8.12 -8.88 12.59
C VAL A 241 8.40 -9.51 13.95
N LEU A 242 7.92 -8.90 15.04
CA LEU A 242 8.02 -9.35 16.44
C LEU A 242 6.92 -10.31 16.86
#